data_cbb474528105d2da3367446736cd9824
#
_entry.id   cbb474528105d2da3367446736cd9824
#
_cell.length_a   1.000
_cell.length_b   1.000
_cell.length_c   1.000
_cell.angle_alpha   90.00
_cell.angle_beta   90.00
_cell.angle_gamma   90.00
#
_symmetry.space_group_name_H-M   'P 1'
#
loop_
_entity.id
_entity.type
_entity.pdbx_description
1 polymer ?
#
loop_
_entity_poly.entity_id
_entity_poly.type
_entity_poly.pdbx_seq_one_letter_code
_entity_poly.pdbx_strand_id
1 'polypeptide(L)'
;MTRKEFIKVLDGEGYSYKIEGDKIVVTHNGYVDLRSLTSLPPGVEFNNEGAVNLYSTTSLPPGVVFNNEGDVDLDSITSLPPGVVFKNEGRVDLNALTSISPGVEFKNGGVVNLSALTSLPPGVVFKNGGDVWLQSLTSLPPGVEFRNGGHVDLSALTSLPPGVEFKNGRDVYLGYLIGRWFKEWKGNIKGIASKRLLNLMISKGVFER
;
A
#
# COMPACT_ATOMS: atom_id res chain seq x y z
N MET A 1 -8.87 5.21 21.45
CA MET A 1 -8.11 4.53 22.53
C MET A 1 -7.08 5.48 23.10
N THR A 2 -6.91 5.52 24.42
CA THR A 2 -5.84 6.27 25.08
C THR A 2 -4.55 5.46 25.15
N ARG A 3 -3.40 6.14 25.35
CA ARG A 3 -2.10 5.50 25.56
C ARG A 3 -2.12 4.49 26.74
N LYS A 4 -2.78 4.86 27.85
CA LYS A 4 -2.87 4.01 29.04
C LYS A 4 -3.68 2.74 28.80
N GLU A 5 -4.76 2.83 28.05
CA GLU A 5 -5.58 1.66 27.66
C GLU A 5 -4.80 0.72 26.76
N PHE A 6 -4.03 1.25 25.79
CA PHE A 6 -3.21 0.43 24.89
C PHE A 6 -2.10 -0.31 25.64
N ILE A 7 -1.40 0.38 26.56
CA ILE A 7 -0.38 -0.25 27.42
C ILE A 7 -1.01 -1.38 28.24
N LYS A 8 -2.21 -1.16 28.81
CA LYS A 8 -2.91 -2.22 29.55
C LYS A 8 -3.24 -3.44 28.68
N VAL A 9 -3.55 -3.22 27.40
CA VAL A 9 -3.75 -4.34 26.46
C VAL A 9 -2.43 -5.08 26.23
N LEU A 10 -1.33 -4.37 25.95
CA LEU A 10 -0.02 -4.99 25.73
C LEU A 10 0.43 -5.81 26.95
N ASP A 11 0.26 -5.27 28.16
CA ASP A 11 0.56 -5.97 29.41
C ASP A 11 -0.32 -7.20 29.60
N GLY A 12 -1.61 -7.11 29.32
CA GLY A 12 -2.58 -8.18 29.47
C GLY A 12 -2.34 -9.35 28.52
N GLU A 13 -1.88 -9.07 27.30
CA GLU A 13 -1.51 -10.06 26.30
C GLU A 13 -0.06 -10.55 26.43
N GLY A 14 0.74 -9.95 27.32
CA GLY A 14 2.14 -10.27 27.52
C GLY A 14 3.07 -9.81 26.41
N TYR A 15 2.69 -8.77 25.64
CA TYR A 15 3.53 -8.24 24.58
C TYR A 15 4.62 -7.31 25.12
N SER A 16 5.84 -7.51 24.66
CA SER A 16 6.98 -6.66 25.00
C SER A 16 6.91 -5.33 24.25
N TYR A 17 7.18 -4.25 24.95
CA TYR A 17 7.24 -2.89 24.38
C TYR A 17 8.23 -2.01 25.11
N LYS A 18 8.61 -0.89 24.51
CA LYS A 18 9.42 0.18 25.11
C LYS A 18 8.66 1.51 25.04
N ILE A 19 8.93 2.37 26.00
CA ILE A 19 8.46 3.75 25.98
C ILE A 19 9.63 4.65 25.63
N GLU A 20 9.54 5.36 24.52
CA GLU A 20 10.57 6.25 23.99
C GLU A 20 9.97 7.65 23.81
N GLY A 21 10.05 8.48 24.87
CA GLY A 21 9.34 9.77 24.94
C GLY A 21 7.84 9.58 24.80
N ASP A 22 7.26 10.17 23.78
CA ASP A 22 5.82 10.03 23.48
C ASP A 22 5.46 8.79 22.68
N LYS A 23 6.44 7.97 22.25
CA LYS A 23 6.21 6.76 21.50
C LYS A 23 5.97 5.54 22.38
N ILE A 24 5.20 4.60 21.87
CA ILE A 24 5.10 3.21 22.35
C ILE A 24 5.65 2.33 21.22
N VAL A 25 6.82 1.75 21.43
CA VAL A 25 7.46 0.86 20.46
C VAL A 25 7.20 -0.58 20.87
N VAL A 26 6.37 -1.30 20.12
CA VAL A 26 6.09 -2.71 20.34
C VAL A 26 7.28 -3.52 19.83
N THR A 27 7.96 -4.27 20.72
CA THR A 27 9.22 -5.00 20.43
C THR A 27 9.09 -6.49 20.72
N HIS A 28 7.86 -7.02 20.70
CA HIS A 28 7.58 -8.41 21.00
C HIS A 28 8.28 -9.36 20.02
N ASN A 29 8.84 -10.46 20.54
CA ASN A 29 9.42 -11.50 19.71
C ASN A 29 8.30 -12.41 19.17
N GLY A 30 7.85 -12.13 17.94
CA GLY A 30 6.83 -12.90 17.24
C GLY A 30 5.56 -12.12 16.86
N TYR A 31 4.49 -12.87 16.68
CA TYR A 31 3.18 -12.36 16.22
C TYR A 31 2.48 -11.50 17.27
N VAL A 32 1.99 -10.36 16.86
CA VAL A 32 1.21 -9.43 17.69
C VAL A 32 -0.25 -9.44 17.23
N ASP A 33 -1.13 -10.08 17.99
CA ASP A 33 -2.57 -10.18 17.70
C ASP A 33 -3.36 -9.10 18.45
N LEU A 34 -3.69 -8.04 17.75
CA LEU A 34 -4.50 -6.94 18.24
C LEU A 34 -5.81 -6.81 17.46
N ARG A 35 -6.30 -7.92 16.90
CA ARG A 35 -7.52 -7.95 16.06
C ARG A 35 -8.79 -7.46 16.76
N SER A 36 -8.83 -7.45 18.08
CA SER A 36 -9.95 -6.92 18.87
C SER A 36 -9.98 -5.41 18.97
N LEU A 37 -8.88 -4.72 18.63
CA LEU A 37 -8.77 -3.28 18.73
C LEU A 37 -9.40 -2.59 17.52
N THR A 38 -10.19 -1.56 17.79
CA THR A 38 -10.81 -0.73 16.75
C THR A 38 -10.04 0.56 16.43
N SER A 39 -9.07 0.92 17.26
CA SER A 39 -8.22 2.09 17.08
C SER A 39 -6.92 1.97 17.87
N LEU A 40 -5.89 2.74 17.50
CA LEU A 40 -4.62 2.87 18.22
C LEU A 40 -4.47 4.28 18.83
N PRO A 41 -3.68 4.45 19.91
CA PRO A 41 -3.30 5.79 20.38
C PRO A 41 -2.23 6.39 19.46
N PRO A 42 -2.00 7.73 19.50
CA PRO A 42 -0.87 8.35 18.81
C PRO A 42 0.49 7.81 19.28
N GLY A 43 1.48 7.85 18.39
CA GLY A 43 2.87 7.51 18.68
C GLY A 43 3.17 6.01 18.76
N VAL A 44 2.33 5.15 18.19
CA VAL A 44 2.62 3.71 18.13
C VAL A 44 3.57 3.40 16.99
N GLU A 45 4.57 2.57 17.29
CA GLU A 45 5.49 1.96 16.33
C GLU A 45 5.55 0.45 16.59
N PHE A 46 5.39 -0.35 15.55
CA PHE A 46 5.57 -1.80 15.59
C PHE A 46 6.96 -2.16 15.07
N ASN A 47 7.78 -2.78 15.93
CA ASN A 47 9.13 -3.22 15.65
C ASN A 47 9.34 -4.64 16.16
N ASN A 48 8.34 -5.49 15.97
CA ASN A 48 8.32 -6.88 16.41
C ASN A 48 8.82 -7.84 15.32
N GLU A 49 9.26 -9.05 15.71
CA GLU A 49 9.82 -10.04 14.79
C GLU A 49 8.77 -10.83 13.98
N GLY A 50 7.47 -10.58 14.17
CA GLY A 50 6.41 -11.29 13.47
C GLY A 50 5.39 -10.37 12.82
N ALA A 51 4.28 -10.95 12.40
CA ALA A 51 3.16 -10.20 11.83
C ALA A 51 2.41 -9.39 12.89
N VAL A 52 1.70 -8.36 12.44
CA VAL A 52 0.80 -7.52 13.24
C VAL A 52 -0.61 -7.65 12.69
N ASN A 53 -1.52 -8.15 13.51
CA ASN A 53 -2.93 -8.26 13.15
C ASN A 53 -3.74 -7.14 13.83
N LEU A 54 -4.27 -6.25 13.01
CA LEU A 54 -5.15 -5.14 13.39
C LEU A 54 -6.46 -5.21 12.58
N TYR A 55 -6.92 -6.42 12.29
CA TYR A 55 -8.06 -6.70 11.40
C TYR A 55 -9.30 -5.84 11.67
N SER A 56 -9.69 -5.62 12.93
CA SER A 56 -10.88 -4.83 13.28
C SER A 56 -10.60 -3.33 13.47
N THR A 57 -9.36 -2.90 13.27
CA THR A 57 -9.01 -1.48 13.39
C THR A 57 -9.61 -0.69 12.22
N THR A 58 -10.46 0.28 12.53
CA THR A 58 -11.15 1.11 11.54
C THR A 58 -10.49 2.46 11.30
N SER A 59 -9.59 2.88 12.22
CA SER A 59 -8.85 4.14 12.11
C SER A 59 -7.47 4.06 12.76
N LEU A 60 -6.47 4.65 12.11
CA LEU A 60 -5.14 4.88 12.68
C LEU A 60 -4.95 6.37 13.02
N PRO A 61 -4.19 6.70 14.06
CA PRO A 61 -3.70 8.06 14.25
C PRO A 61 -2.61 8.37 13.21
N PRO A 62 -2.34 9.67 12.91
CA PRO A 62 -1.22 10.06 12.07
C PRO A 62 0.12 9.55 12.59
N GLY A 63 1.04 9.19 11.67
CA GLY A 63 2.42 8.88 11.99
C GLY A 63 2.67 7.49 12.57
N VAL A 64 1.73 6.55 12.50
CA VAL A 64 1.99 5.14 12.88
C VAL A 64 3.04 4.55 11.95
N VAL A 65 4.01 3.82 12.53
CA VAL A 65 5.08 3.15 11.80
C VAL A 65 4.98 1.64 11.99
N PHE A 66 4.97 0.91 10.89
CA PHE A 66 5.10 -0.54 10.85
C PHE A 66 6.50 -0.90 10.33
N ASN A 67 7.35 -1.39 11.22
CA ASN A 67 8.73 -1.80 10.95
C ASN A 67 8.99 -3.23 11.44
N ASN A 68 7.94 -4.05 11.48
CA ASN A 68 7.99 -5.45 11.90
C ASN A 68 8.48 -6.38 10.78
N GLU A 69 8.90 -7.60 11.12
CA GLU A 69 9.43 -8.56 10.12
C GLU A 69 8.33 -9.30 9.34
N GLY A 70 7.11 -9.35 9.85
CA GLY A 70 6.00 -10.07 9.20
C GLY A 70 5.00 -9.16 8.48
N ASP A 71 3.86 -9.76 8.17
CA ASP A 71 2.73 -9.08 7.52
C ASP A 71 2.05 -8.06 8.44
N VAL A 72 1.32 -7.14 7.85
CA VAL A 72 0.45 -6.19 8.53
C VAL A 72 -0.97 -6.34 7.96
N ASP A 73 -1.90 -6.76 8.81
CA ASP A 73 -3.31 -6.90 8.47
C ASP A 73 -4.12 -5.69 9.00
N LEU A 74 -4.67 -4.92 8.07
CA LEU A 74 -5.50 -3.73 8.30
C LEU A 74 -6.75 -3.77 7.41
N ASP A 75 -7.36 -4.94 7.24
CA ASP A 75 -8.43 -5.17 6.28
C ASP A 75 -9.73 -4.38 6.53
N SER A 76 -9.93 -3.85 7.74
CA SER A 76 -11.11 -3.02 8.06
C SER A 76 -10.89 -1.51 7.93
N ILE A 77 -9.66 -1.08 7.63
CA ILE A 77 -9.36 0.35 7.52
C ILE A 77 -9.87 0.91 6.18
N THR A 78 -10.58 2.03 6.23
CA THR A 78 -11.13 2.66 5.01
C THR A 78 -10.35 3.90 4.57
N SER A 79 -9.52 4.46 5.46
CA SER A 79 -8.67 5.61 5.15
C SER A 79 -7.34 5.56 5.91
N LEU A 80 -6.24 5.97 5.26
CA LEU A 80 -4.94 6.16 5.90
C LEU A 80 -4.69 7.64 6.15
N PRO A 81 -4.41 8.03 7.41
CA PRO A 81 -4.03 9.40 7.77
C PRO A 81 -2.60 9.74 7.31
N PRO A 82 -2.21 11.03 7.32
CA PRO A 82 -0.87 11.44 6.93
C PRO A 82 0.23 10.80 7.79
N GLY A 83 1.38 10.52 7.17
CA GLY A 83 2.59 10.09 7.86
C GLY A 83 2.61 8.62 8.30
N VAL A 84 1.63 7.81 7.94
CA VAL A 84 1.71 6.35 8.14
C VAL A 84 2.80 5.79 7.24
N VAL A 85 3.68 4.96 7.83
CA VAL A 85 4.84 4.38 7.13
C VAL A 85 4.85 2.88 7.28
N PHE A 86 4.89 2.17 6.15
CA PHE A 86 5.07 0.72 6.08
C PHE A 86 6.51 0.41 5.66
N LYS A 87 7.28 -0.17 6.57
CA LYS A 87 8.67 -0.65 6.38
C LYS A 87 8.82 -2.13 6.76
N ASN A 88 7.71 -2.79 7.06
CA ASN A 88 7.70 -4.20 7.44
C ASN A 88 8.27 -5.08 6.31
N GLU A 89 8.78 -6.26 6.62
CA GLU A 89 9.34 -7.14 5.59
C GLU A 89 8.26 -7.90 4.81
N GLY A 90 7.10 -8.11 5.42
CA GLY A 90 5.98 -8.84 4.84
C GLY A 90 5.03 -8.00 3.98
N ARG A 91 3.87 -8.59 3.75
CA ARG A 91 2.73 -7.99 3.04
C ARG A 91 2.04 -6.92 3.89
N VAL A 92 1.35 -6.00 3.23
CA VAL A 92 0.43 -5.03 3.83
C VAL A 92 -0.95 -5.24 3.21
N ASP A 93 -1.92 -5.70 4.02
CA ASP A 93 -3.31 -5.88 3.61
C ASP A 93 -4.17 -4.68 4.01
N LEU A 94 -4.75 -4.05 2.99
CA LEU A 94 -5.59 -2.85 3.06
C LEU A 94 -6.79 -3.02 2.13
N ASN A 95 -7.44 -4.20 2.17
CA ASN A 95 -8.48 -4.59 1.22
C ASN A 95 -9.72 -3.68 1.22
N ALA A 96 -10.05 -3.04 2.36
CA ALA A 96 -11.19 -2.13 2.46
C ALA A 96 -10.84 -0.66 2.23
N LEU A 97 -9.56 -0.35 1.97
CA LEU A 97 -9.09 1.04 1.88
C LEU A 97 -9.65 1.74 0.64
N THR A 98 -10.30 2.88 0.85
CA THR A 98 -10.88 3.70 -0.22
C THR A 98 -10.17 5.03 -0.42
N SER A 99 -9.36 5.48 0.55
CA SER A 99 -8.62 6.74 0.48
C SER A 99 -7.28 6.70 1.21
N ILE A 100 -6.30 7.43 0.68
CA ILE A 100 -4.96 7.60 1.23
C ILE A 100 -4.66 9.10 1.35
N SER A 101 -4.19 9.53 2.53
CA SER A 101 -3.70 10.90 2.69
C SER A 101 -2.31 11.09 2.08
N PRO A 102 -1.93 12.30 1.66
CA PRO A 102 -0.55 12.61 1.28
C PRO A 102 0.45 12.27 2.40
N GLY A 103 1.65 11.82 2.02
CA GLY A 103 2.72 11.49 2.97
C GLY A 103 2.66 10.06 3.55
N VAL A 104 1.76 9.20 3.08
CA VAL A 104 1.82 7.76 3.34
C VAL A 104 2.95 7.14 2.51
N GLU A 105 3.76 6.28 3.14
CA GLU A 105 4.90 5.63 2.50
C GLU A 105 4.79 4.11 2.50
N PHE A 106 4.95 3.49 1.33
CA PHE A 106 5.02 2.04 1.13
C PHE A 106 6.47 1.64 0.78
N LYS A 107 7.19 1.10 1.78
CA LYS A 107 8.59 0.65 1.68
C LYS A 107 8.77 -0.77 2.20
N ASN A 108 7.66 -1.50 2.36
CA ASN A 108 7.66 -2.86 2.89
C ASN A 108 8.31 -3.87 1.92
N GLY A 109 8.74 -5.04 2.42
CA GLY A 109 9.38 -6.07 1.59
C GLY A 109 8.41 -6.83 0.69
N GLY A 110 7.18 -6.98 1.10
CA GLY A 110 6.15 -7.78 0.42
C GLY A 110 5.18 -6.99 -0.47
N VAL A 111 4.04 -7.62 -0.70
CA VAL A 111 2.92 -7.07 -1.48
C VAL A 111 2.24 -5.91 -0.74
N VAL A 112 1.72 -4.94 -1.48
CA VAL A 112 0.78 -3.93 -1.00
C VAL A 112 -0.57 -4.16 -1.67
N ASN A 113 -1.57 -4.55 -0.88
CA ASN A 113 -2.90 -4.82 -1.36
C ASN A 113 -3.84 -3.61 -1.12
N LEU A 114 -4.17 -2.94 -2.20
CA LEU A 114 -5.04 -1.75 -2.25
C LEU A 114 -6.20 -2.00 -3.23
N SER A 115 -6.73 -3.22 -3.26
CA SER A 115 -7.67 -3.67 -4.30
C SER A 115 -8.97 -2.87 -4.35
N ALA A 116 -9.44 -2.32 -3.23
CA ALA A 116 -10.64 -1.48 -3.18
C ALA A 116 -10.37 0.01 -3.45
N LEU A 117 -9.12 0.44 -3.55
CA LEU A 117 -8.79 1.84 -3.68
C LEU A 117 -9.19 2.39 -5.05
N THR A 118 -9.98 3.45 -5.06
CA THR A 118 -10.52 4.07 -6.29
C THR A 118 -9.80 5.33 -6.72
N SER A 119 -8.99 5.93 -5.84
CA SER A 119 -8.20 7.13 -6.12
C SER A 119 -6.90 7.18 -5.32
N LEU A 120 -5.87 7.81 -5.87
CA LEU A 120 -4.58 8.09 -5.22
C LEU A 120 -4.38 9.61 -5.08
N PRO A 121 -3.71 10.10 -4.04
CA PRO A 121 -3.22 11.47 -4.01
C PRO A 121 -2.06 11.65 -5.00
N PRO A 122 -1.80 12.88 -5.49
CA PRO A 122 -0.65 13.17 -6.35
C PRO A 122 0.68 12.83 -5.66
N GLY A 123 1.67 12.38 -6.45
CA GLY A 123 3.03 12.18 -5.99
C GLY A 123 3.27 10.93 -5.11
N VAL A 124 2.33 10.00 -5.06
CA VAL A 124 2.54 8.71 -4.34
C VAL A 124 3.64 7.92 -5.04
N VAL A 125 4.57 7.38 -4.24
CA VAL A 125 5.65 6.52 -4.71
C VAL A 125 5.58 5.17 -4.00
N PHE A 126 5.43 4.10 -4.78
CA PHE A 126 5.50 2.72 -4.29
C PHE A 126 6.95 2.22 -4.38
N LYS A 127 7.55 1.86 -3.22
CA LYS A 127 8.94 1.37 -3.12
C LYS A 127 9.03 0.01 -2.44
N ASN A 128 7.90 -0.70 -2.35
CA ASN A 128 7.84 -2.02 -1.74
C ASN A 128 8.55 -3.10 -2.57
N GLY A 129 8.95 -4.22 -1.94
CA GLY A 129 9.67 -5.30 -2.62
C GLY A 129 8.78 -6.19 -3.51
N GLY A 130 7.50 -6.31 -3.18
CA GLY A 130 6.52 -7.16 -3.88
C GLY A 130 5.63 -6.42 -4.89
N ASP A 131 4.47 -7.02 -5.15
CA ASP A 131 3.46 -6.48 -6.06
C ASP A 131 2.68 -5.31 -5.45
N VAL A 132 2.04 -4.52 -6.29
CA VAL A 132 1.07 -3.49 -5.91
C VAL A 132 -0.26 -3.79 -6.60
N TRP A 133 -1.30 -4.04 -5.82
CA TRP A 133 -2.62 -4.39 -6.32
C TRP A 133 -3.57 -3.20 -6.21
N LEU A 134 -4.01 -2.69 -7.36
CA LEU A 134 -4.87 -1.49 -7.52
C LEU A 134 -6.00 -1.76 -8.51
N GLN A 135 -6.65 -2.93 -8.41
CA GLN A 135 -7.62 -3.43 -9.39
C GLN A 135 -8.87 -2.56 -9.54
N SER A 136 -9.20 -1.72 -8.54
CA SER A 136 -10.36 -0.81 -8.61
C SER A 136 -10.00 0.62 -9.03
N LEU A 137 -8.71 0.91 -9.25
CA LEU A 137 -8.25 2.24 -9.59
C LEU A 137 -8.55 2.56 -11.07
N THR A 138 -9.40 3.56 -11.32
CA THR A 138 -9.83 3.91 -12.68
C THR A 138 -9.00 5.01 -13.34
N SER A 139 -8.27 5.80 -12.54
CA SER A 139 -7.39 6.88 -13.00
C SER A 139 -6.17 7.03 -12.09
N LEU A 140 -5.07 7.55 -12.64
CA LEU A 140 -3.86 7.90 -11.90
C LEU A 140 -3.72 9.43 -11.86
N PRO A 141 -3.38 10.02 -10.70
CA PRO A 141 -3.00 11.43 -10.65
C PRO A 141 -1.58 11.63 -11.23
N PRO A 142 -1.23 12.87 -11.60
CA PRO A 142 0.12 13.18 -12.06
C PRO A 142 1.19 12.86 -11.01
N GLY A 143 2.38 12.42 -11.47
CA GLY A 143 3.55 12.21 -10.62
C GLY A 143 3.53 10.94 -9.77
N VAL A 144 2.63 10.00 -10.04
CA VAL A 144 2.68 8.67 -9.41
C VAL A 144 3.85 7.88 -9.98
N GLU A 145 4.65 7.26 -9.09
CA GLU A 145 5.78 6.44 -9.46
C GLU A 145 5.65 5.03 -8.88
N PHE A 146 5.88 4.03 -9.73
CA PHE A 146 5.97 2.63 -9.33
C PHE A 146 7.44 2.18 -9.40
N ARG A 147 8.06 2.00 -8.22
CA ARG A 147 9.46 1.54 -8.04
C ARG A 147 9.52 0.23 -7.25
N ASN A 148 8.39 -0.46 -7.17
CA ASN A 148 8.25 -1.73 -6.46
C ASN A 148 8.98 -2.89 -7.16
N GLY A 149 9.32 -3.95 -6.42
CA GLY A 149 10.05 -5.11 -6.99
C GLY A 149 9.21 -6.06 -7.84
N GLY A 150 7.89 -6.03 -7.66
CA GLY A 150 6.93 -6.95 -8.29
C GLY A 150 6.14 -6.37 -9.46
N HIS A 151 4.98 -6.99 -9.67
CA HIS A 151 3.97 -6.53 -10.63
C HIS A 151 3.19 -5.32 -10.13
N VAL A 152 2.55 -4.62 -11.05
CA VAL A 152 1.56 -3.57 -10.74
C VAL A 152 0.25 -3.94 -11.45
N ASP A 153 -0.82 -4.14 -10.67
CA ASP A 153 -2.15 -4.44 -11.22
C ASP A 153 -3.02 -3.18 -11.24
N LEU A 154 -3.24 -2.67 -12.44
CA LEU A 154 -4.08 -1.51 -12.77
C LEU A 154 -5.15 -1.92 -13.78
N SER A 155 -5.75 -3.11 -13.60
CA SER A 155 -6.63 -3.72 -14.59
C SER A 155 -7.92 -2.93 -14.86
N ALA A 156 -8.39 -2.10 -13.92
CA ALA A 156 -9.55 -1.21 -14.12
C ALA A 156 -9.21 0.16 -14.70
N LEU A 157 -7.93 0.48 -14.91
CA LEU A 157 -7.51 1.81 -15.36
C LEU A 157 -8.08 2.13 -16.75
N THR A 158 -8.66 3.32 -16.91
CA THR A 158 -9.29 3.77 -18.16
C THR A 158 -8.45 4.73 -18.98
N SER A 159 -7.46 5.38 -18.35
CA SER A 159 -6.53 6.31 -19.01
C SER A 159 -5.19 6.36 -18.26
N LEU A 160 -4.11 6.69 -18.98
CA LEU A 160 -2.78 6.95 -18.41
C LEU A 160 -2.43 8.42 -18.61
N PRO A 161 -2.32 9.21 -17.53
CA PRO A 161 -1.89 10.59 -17.64
C PRO A 161 -0.40 10.70 -17.98
N PRO A 162 0.05 11.82 -18.56
CA PRO A 162 1.47 12.07 -18.76
C PRO A 162 2.22 12.11 -17.43
N GLY A 163 3.51 11.72 -17.48
CA GLY A 163 4.41 11.77 -16.32
C GLY A 163 4.27 10.62 -15.30
N VAL A 164 3.45 9.60 -15.57
CA VAL A 164 3.48 8.36 -14.78
C VAL A 164 4.73 7.55 -15.13
N GLU A 165 5.48 7.12 -14.11
CA GLU A 165 6.69 6.34 -14.29
C GLU A 165 6.54 4.92 -13.73
N PHE A 166 6.76 3.92 -14.58
CA PHE A 166 6.83 2.52 -14.22
C PHE A 166 8.30 2.06 -14.19
N LYS A 167 8.87 2.00 -12.97
CA LYS A 167 10.22 1.49 -12.67
C LYS A 167 10.17 0.21 -11.82
N ASN A 168 8.98 -0.41 -11.74
CA ASN A 168 8.76 -1.65 -11.01
C ASN A 168 9.55 -2.83 -11.62
N GLY A 169 9.77 -3.91 -10.84
CA GLY A 169 10.62 -5.04 -11.24
C GLY A 169 10.02 -5.95 -12.31
N ARG A 170 8.68 -6.03 -12.39
CA ARG A 170 7.95 -6.98 -13.26
C ARG A 170 6.92 -6.27 -14.13
N ASP A 171 5.89 -6.98 -14.58
CA ASP A 171 4.90 -6.49 -15.54
C ASP A 171 3.89 -5.51 -14.91
N VAL A 172 3.26 -4.73 -15.77
CA VAL A 172 2.11 -3.86 -15.43
C VAL A 172 0.88 -4.39 -16.15
N TYR A 173 -0.16 -4.73 -15.40
CA TYR A 173 -1.43 -5.20 -15.92
C TYR A 173 -2.38 -4.02 -16.11
N LEU A 174 -2.81 -3.78 -17.37
CA LEU A 174 -3.67 -2.66 -17.79
C LEU A 174 -4.91 -3.18 -18.51
N GLY A 175 -5.63 -4.15 -17.94
CA GLY A 175 -6.68 -4.96 -18.56
C GLY A 175 -7.57 -4.25 -19.59
N TYR A 176 -8.26 -3.18 -19.19
CA TYR A 176 -9.21 -2.46 -20.06
C TYR A 176 -8.54 -1.53 -21.08
N LEU A 177 -7.46 -0.86 -20.70
CA LEU A 177 -6.72 0.05 -21.58
C LEU A 177 -6.18 -0.66 -22.80
N ILE A 178 -5.61 -1.85 -22.58
CA ILE A 178 -5.05 -2.66 -23.66
C ILE A 178 -6.16 -3.18 -24.59
N GLY A 179 -7.29 -3.65 -24.04
CA GLY A 179 -8.42 -4.16 -24.84
C GLY A 179 -9.06 -3.12 -25.76
N ARG A 180 -9.12 -1.85 -25.35
CA ARG A 180 -9.69 -0.75 -26.14
C ARG A 180 -8.74 -0.27 -27.24
N TRP A 181 -7.43 -0.18 -26.95
CA TRP A 181 -6.40 0.27 -27.88
C TRP A 181 -6.00 -0.78 -28.90
N PHE A 182 -5.95 -2.07 -28.50
CA PHE A 182 -5.57 -3.16 -29.41
C PHE A 182 -6.68 -3.61 -30.35
N LYS A 183 -7.93 -3.19 -30.18
CA LYS A 183 -8.96 -3.33 -31.23
C LYS A 183 -8.65 -2.46 -32.44
N GLU A 184 -7.96 -1.34 -32.28
CA GLU A 184 -7.52 -0.46 -33.37
C GLU A 184 -6.12 -0.85 -33.89
N TRP A 185 -5.30 -1.50 -33.07
CA TRP A 185 -3.98 -2.02 -33.45
C TRP A 185 -4.08 -3.53 -33.74
N LYS A 186 -3.94 -3.92 -35.04
CA LYS A 186 -4.03 -5.32 -35.51
C LYS A 186 -2.88 -6.23 -35.05
N GLY A 187 -2.38 -6.11 -33.84
CA GLY A 187 -1.28 -6.86 -33.26
C GLY A 187 -1.71 -7.64 -32.01
N ASN A 188 -1.31 -8.89 -31.96
CA ASN A 188 -1.69 -9.90 -30.96
C ASN A 188 -0.89 -9.73 -29.67
N ILE A 189 -1.32 -8.86 -28.74
CA ILE A 189 -0.72 -8.72 -27.41
C ILE A 189 -1.78 -9.06 -26.35
N LYS A 190 -1.54 -10.13 -25.62
CA LYS A 190 -2.36 -10.59 -24.49
C LYS A 190 -2.15 -9.68 -23.29
N GLY A 191 -2.95 -8.63 -23.07
CA GLY A 191 -3.17 -7.93 -21.80
C GLY A 191 -1.96 -7.44 -20.98
N ILE A 192 -0.73 -7.72 -21.40
CA ILE A 192 0.53 -7.41 -20.73
C ILE A 192 1.38 -6.57 -21.69
N ALA A 193 1.54 -5.28 -21.39
CA ALA A 193 2.52 -4.47 -22.13
C ALA A 193 3.88 -4.62 -21.45
N SER A 194 4.94 -4.90 -22.22
CA SER A 194 6.27 -4.81 -21.67
C SER A 194 6.50 -3.38 -21.17
N LYS A 195 7.08 -3.23 -19.99
CA LYS A 195 7.37 -1.95 -19.34
C LYS A 195 8.07 -0.94 -20.28
N ARG A 196 8.97 -1.42 -21.13
CA ARG A 196 9.67 -0.59 -22.11
C ARG A 196 8.72 -0.06 -23.19
N LEU A 197 7.80 -0.87 -23.68
CA LEU A 197 6.78 -0.49 -24.66
C LEU A 197 5.78 0.49 -24.03
N LEU A 198 5.32 0.21 -22.80
CA LEU A 198 4.40 1.08 -22.07
C LEU A 198 5.00 2.46 -21.85
N ASN A 199 6.24 2.56 -21.35
CA ASN A 199 6.91 3.84 -21.14
C ASN A 199 7.14 4.59 -22.45
N LEU A 200 7.43 3.88 -23.54
CA LEU A 200 7.56 4.49 -24.87
C LEU A 200 6.20 5.05 -25.35
N MET A 201 5.11 4.33 -25.15
CA MET A 201 3.76 4.78 -25.51
C MET A 201 3.32 6.01 -24.72
N ILE A 202 3.60 6.04 -23.41
CA ILE A 202 3.36 7.20 -22.54
C ILE A 202 4.17 8.39 -23.03
N SER A 203 5.47 8.22 -23.31
CA SER A 203 6.34 9.29 -23.78
C SER A 203 5.96 9.85 -25.15
N LYS A 204 5.18 9.11 -25.96
CA LYS A 204 4.67 9.51 -27.26
C LYS A 204 3.24 10.08 -27.22
N GLY A 205 2.65 10.23 -26.02
CA GLY A 205 1.30 10.75 -25.87
C GLY A 205 0.21 9.83 -26.46
N VAL A 206 0.49 8.53 -26.59
CA VAL A 206 -0.43 7.58 -27.24
C VAL A 206 -1.74 7.42 -26.46
N PHE A 207 -1.77 7.75 -25.19
CA PHE A 207 -2.93 7.64 -24.28
C PHE A 207 -3.72 8.95 -24.10
N GLU A 208 -3.36 10.04 -24.80
CA GLU A 208 -3.98 11.36 -24.65
C GLU A 208 -5.13 11.65 -25.64
N ARG A 209 -5.70 10.65 -26.32
CA ARG A 209 -6.77 10.82 -27.29
C ARG A 209 -8.07 10.14 -26.87
#